data_88fee2f669086d871c9554140483944b
#
_entry.id   88fee2f669086d871c9554140483944b
#
_cell.length_a   1.000
_cell.length_b   1.000
_cell.length_c   1.000
_cell.angle_alpha   90.00
_cell.angle_beta   90.00
_cell.angle_gamma   90.00
#
_symmetry.space_group_name_H-M   'P 1'
#
loop_
_entity.id
_entity.type
_entity.pdbx_description
1 polymer ?
#
loop_
_entity_poly.entity_id
_entity_poly.type
_entity_poly.pdbx_seq_one_letter_code
_entity_poly.pdbx_strand_id
1 'polypeptide(L)'
;ATFDYPSTGLDPLVDDLLAQQQDDGGWNCETRTDRAKHSSFHTSVQALEALGAYQRAGGAIDVRDALRGGLEFFGRHRLYLSHRTGEVAIPASTRFPAFPEWHFDVLRGLELFAALDVLDPRLADGIELVRSRSRPDGSWHTYAPYAGRHWFRLEESGRSRWTTVRALAVLRWWEAFTASTQVA
;
A
#
# COMPACT_ATOMS: atom_id res chain seq x y z
N ALA A 1 -13.73 0.99 12.96
CA ALA A 1 -12.32 0.67 13.11
C ALA A 1 -11.52 1.86 13.66
N THR A 2 -10.92 2.71 12.83
CA THR A 2 -10.03 3.81 13.30
C THR A 2 -10.72 4.81 14.25
N PHE A 3 -12.03 4.98 14.15
CA PHE A 3 -12.83 5.91 14.97
C PHE A 3 -13.87 5.19 15.83
N ASP A 4 -13.63 3.94 16.19
CA ASP A 4 -14.52 3.07 16.97
C ASP A 4 -15.95 2.95 16.41
N TYR A 5 -16.08 3.14 15.09
CA TYR A 5 -17.35 2.89 14.42
C TYR A 5 -17.68 1.39 14.46
N PRO A 6 -18.92 0.99 14.80
CA PRO A 6 -19.27 -0.43 14.88
C PRO A 6 -19.03 -1.14 13.55
N SER A 7 -18.33 -2.29 13.59
CA SER A 7 -18.00 -3.07 12.39
C SER A 7 -19.25 -3.52 11.63
N THR A 8 -20.34 -3.83 12.34
CA THR A 8 -21.64 -4.22 11.73
C THR A 8 -22.24 -3.14 10.82
N GLY A 9 -21.96 -1.86 11.08
CA GLY A 9 -22.36 -0.75 10.20
C GLY A 9 -21.54 -0.66 8.91
N LEU A 10 -20.42 -1.39 8.83
CA LEU A 10 -19.53 -1.43 7.67
C LEU A 10 -19.80 -2.65 6.77
N ASP A 11 -20.56 -3.64 7.24
CA ASP A 11 -20.78 -4.90 6.52
C ASP A 11 -21.30 -4.70 5.09
N PRO A 12 -22.29 -3.82 4.80
CA PRO A 12 -22.73 -3.59 3.42
C PRO A 12 -21.65 -3.00 2.50
N LEU A 13 -20.73 -2.20 3.06
CA LEU A 13 -19.59 -1.64 2.30
C LEU A 13 -18.55 -2.72 2.02
N VAL A 14 -18.34 -3.64 2.96
CA VAL A 14 -17.44 -4.77 2.78
C VAL A 14 -17.99 -5.72 1.73
N ASP A 15 -19.29 -6.06 1.78
CA ASP A 15 -19.94 -6.88 0.76
C ASP A 15 -19.79 -6.25 -0.65
N ASP A 16 -19.97 -4.93 -0.77
CA ASP A 16 -19.78 -4.22 -2.04
C ASP A 16 -18.32 -4.27 -2.52
N LEU A 17 -17.34 -4.13 -1.62
CA LEU A 17 -15.92 -4.29 -1.96
C LEU A 17 -15.60 -5.71 -2.43
N LEU A 18 -16.12 -6.74 -1.74
CA LEU A 18 -15.91 -8.14 -2.13
C LEU A 18 -16.51 -8.43 -3.51
N ALA A 19 -17.72 -7.92 -3.79
CA ALA A 19 -18.38 -8.07 -5.08
C ALA A 19 -17.68 -7.34 -6.24
N GLN A 20 -16.85 -6.35 -5.96
CA GLN A 20 -16.13 -5.56 -6.97
C GLN A 20 -14.68 -6.00 -7.18
N GLN A 21 -14.19 -7.00 -6.46
CA GLN A 21 -12.85 -7.54 -6.69
C GLN A 21 -12.77 -8.13 -8.09
N GLN A 22 -11.73 -7.78 -8.83
CA GLN A 22 -11.51 -8.25 -10.19
C GLN A 22 -10.79 -9.60 -10.23
N ASP A 23 -10.84 -10.28 -11.39
CA ASP A 23 -10.21 -11.59 -11.61
C ASP A 23 -8.68 -11.58 -11.38
N ASP A 24 -8.04 -10.43 -11.55
CA ASP A 24 -6.60 -10.26 -11.26
C ASP A 24 -6.29 -10.04 -9.77
N GLY A 25 -7.32 -10.01 -8.93
CA GLY A 25 -7.25 -9.93 -7.47
C GLY A 25 -7.33 -8.52 -6.89
N GLY A 26 -7.24 -7.48 -7.69
CA GLY A 26 -7.31 -6.10 -7.21
C GLY A 26 -8.68 -5.44 -7.40
N TRP A 27 -8.71 -4.11 -7.34
CA TRP A 27 -9.91 -3.28 -7.51
C TRP A 27 -9.66 -2.11 -8.44
N ASN A 28 -10.74 -1.61 -9.05
CA ASN A 28 -10.70 -0.38 -9.82
C ASN A 28 -12.01 0.40 -9.65
N CYS A 29 -11.94 1.66 -9.26
CA CYS A 29 -13.11 2.51 -9.07
C CYS A 29 -13.90 2.78 -10.36
N GLU A 30 -13.30 2.56 -11.54
CA GLU A 30 -13.97 2.67 -12.83
C GLU A 30 -14.74 1.41 -13.26
N THR A 31 -14.71 0.33 -12.48
CA THR A 31 -15.44 -0.92 -12.79
C THR A 31 -16.92 -0.69 -13.02
N ARG A 32 -17.54 0.21 -12.24
CA ARG A 32 -18.97 0.55 -12.36
C ARG A 32 -19.34 1.26 -13.67
N THR A 33 -18.36 1.74 -14.43
CA THR A 33 -18.55 2.46 -15.70
C THR A 33 -18.16 1.66 -16.92
N ASP A 34 -17.88 0.36 -16.75
CA ASP A 34 -17.36 -0.55 -17.78
C ASP A 34 -16.07 -0.06 -18.49
N ARG A 35 -15.38 0.91 -17.90
CA ARG A 35 -14.13 1.46 -18.43
C ARG A 35 -12.90 0.71 -17.97
N ALA A 36 -12.98 0.07 -16.81
CA ALA A 36 -11.87 -0.66 -16.23
C ALA A 36 -11.84 -2.11 -16.72
N LYS A 37 -10.73 -2.51 -17.32
CA LYS A 37 -10.43 -3.90 -17.70
C LYS A 37 -9.37 -4.55 -16.81
N HIS A 38 -8.78 -3.77 -15.90
CA HIS A 38 -7.67 -4.18 -15.04
C HIS A 38 -7.75 -3.43 -13.71
N SER A 39 -7.24 -4.05 -12.66
CA SER A 39 -7.13 -3.41 -11.36
C SER A 39 -6.23 -2.19 -11.37
N SER A 40 -6.55 -1.25 -10.49
CA SER A 40 -5.78 -0.03 -10.25
C SER A 40 -4.97 -0.18 -8.95
N PHE A 41 -3.68 0.12 -8.98
CA PHE A 41 -2.85 0.18 -7.76
C PHE A 41 -3.44 1.14 -6.72
N HIS A 42 -3.93 2.30 -7.18
CA HIS A 42 -4.53 3.30 -6.28
C HIS A 42 -5.77 2.80 -5.56
N THR A 43 -6.68 2.15 -6.29
CA THR A 43 -7.92 1.63 -5.71
C THR A 43 -7.64 0.39 -4.85
N SER A 44 -6.77 -0.50 -5.34
CA SER A 44 -6.48 -1.77 -4.66
C SER A 44 -5.80 -1.57 -3.30
N VAL A 45 -4.87 -0.62 -3.17
CA VAL A 45 -4.23 -0.35 -1.86
C VAL A 45 -5.26 0.12 -0.84
N GLN A 46 -6.19 1.00 -1.22
CA GLN A 46 -7.23 1.50 -0.33
C GLN A 46 -8.23 0.41 0.07
N ALA A 47 -8.64 -0.43 -0.88
CA ALA A 47 -9.52 -1.55 -0.59
C ALA A 47 -8.88 -2.53 0.41
N LEU A 48 -7.60 -2.88 0.22
CA LEU A 48 -6.86 -3.75 1.14
C LEU A 48 -6.65 -3.13 2.52
N GLU A 49 -6.33 -1.84 2.60
CA GLU A 49 -6.25 -1.12 3.88
C GLU A 49 -7.59 -1.16 4.63
N ALA A 50 -8.70 -0.94 3.91
CA ALA A 50 -10.05 -0.97 4.48
C ALA A 50 -10.43 -2.37 4.96
N LEU A 51 -10.23 -3.40 4.14
CA LEU A 51 -10.53 -4.79 4.49
C LEU A 51 -9.65 -5.28 5.66
N GLY A 52 -8.35 -4.94 5.66
CA GLY A 52 -7.46 -5.25 6.76
C GLY A 52 -7.84 -4.55 8.08
N ALA A 53 -8.29 -3.29 8.00
CA ALA A 53 -8.80 -2.57 9.16
C ALA A 53 -10.12 -3.17 9.68
N TYR A 54 -11.02 -3.58 8.78
CA TYR A 54 -12.26 -4.27 9.13
C TYR A 54 -11.99 -5.60 9.84
N GLN A 55 -11.08 -6.41 9.30
CA GLN A 55 -10.68 -7.68 9.92
C GLN A 55 -10.10 -7.49 11.34
N ARG A 56 -9.19 -6.52 11.51
CA ARG A 56 -8.60 -6.20 12.83
C ARG A 56 -9.63 -5.69 13.83
N ALA A 57 -10.69 -5.06 13.36
CA ALA A 57 -11.80 -4.60 14.21
C ALA A 57 -12.79 -5.71 14.58
N GLY A 58 -12.53 -6.96 14.18
CA GLY A 58 -13.42 -8.09 14.47
C GLY A 58 -14.68 -8.13 13.63
N GLY A 59 -14.61 -7.62 12.39
CA GLY A 59 -15.72 -7.68 11.43
C GLY A 59 -16.21 -9.10 11.19
N ALA A 60 -17.51 -9.27 10.99
CA ALA A 60 -18.16 -10.58 10.90
C ALA A 60 -17.97 -11.26 9.52
N ILE A 61 -17.75 -10.49 8.48
CA ILE A 61 -17.58 -10.99 7.12
C ILE A 61 -16.15 -11.51 6.94
N ASP A 62 -16.02 -12.71 6.37
CA ASP A 62 -14.71 -13.27 6.04
C ASP A 62 -14.10 -12.57 4.82
N VAL A 63 -13.02 -11.84 5.04
CA VAL A 63 -12.32 -11.07 3.99
C VAL A 63 -10.96 -11.68 3.61
N ARG A 64 -10.60 -12.86 4.15
CA ARG A 64 -9.25 -13.44 3.99
C ARG A 64 -8.90 -13.76 2.54
N ASP A 65 -9.84 -14.26 1.78
CA ASP A 65 -9.63 -14.62 0.37
C ASP A 65 -9.45 -13.35 -0.47
N ALA A 66 -10.22 -12.31 -0.21
CA ALA A 66 -10.10 -11.03 -0.89
C ALA A 66 -8.76 -10.35 -0.57
N LEU A 67 -8.34 -10.36 0.70
CA LEU A 67 -7.03 -9.86 1.11
C LEU A 67 -5.90 -10.62 0.41
N ARG A 68 -5.96 -11.96 0.37
CA ARG A 68 -4.97 -12.79 -0.30
C ARG A 68 -4.90 -12.48 -1.80
N GLY A 69 -6.03 -12.38 -2.50
CA GLY A 69 -6.10 -12.02 -3.91
C GLY A 69 -5.47 -10.66 -4.19
N GLY A 70 -5.79 -9.66 -3.37
CA GLY A 70 -5.23 -8.31 -3.53
C GLY A 70 -3.73 -8.23 -3.23
N LEU A 71 -3.24 -8.96 -2.22
CA LEU A 71 -1.80 -9.07 -1.96
C LEU A 71 -1.09 -9.80 -3.10
N GLU A 72 -1.70 -10.83 -3.69
CA GLU A 72 -1.16 -11.51 -4.87
C GLU A 72 -1.10 -10.59 -6.10
N PHE A 73 -2.09 -9.70 -6.29
CA PHE A 73 -2.02 -8.66 -7.31
C PHE A 73 -0.76 -7.81 -7.15
N PHE A 74 -0.49 -7.30 -5.95
CA PHE A 74 0.73 -6.52 -5.67
C PHE A 74 2.00 -7.36 -5.79
N GLY A 75 2.00 -8.59 -5.34
CA GLY A 75 3.14 -9.53 -5.44
C GLY A 75 3.54 -9.79 -6.89
N ARG A 76 2.57 -10.08 -7.78
CA ARG A 76 2.83 -10.25 -9.23
C ARG A 76 3.45 -9.01 -9.88
N HIS A 77 3.08 -7.85 -9.39
CA HIS A 77 3.62 -6.57 -9.85
C HIS A 77 4.91 -6.16 -9.11
N ARG A 78 5.44 -7.00 -8.21
CA ARG A 78 6.60 -6.67 -7.37
C ARG A 78 6.43 -5.28 -6.75
N LEU A 79 5.21 -4.95 -6.34
CA LEU A 79 4.65 -3.67 -5.91
C LEU A 79 4.46 -2.62 -7.01
N TYR A 80 5.38 -2.45 -7.96
CA TYR A 80 5.36 -1.28 -8.84
C TYR A 80 5.76 -1.55 -10.29
N LEU A 81 6.08 -2.79 -10.61
CA LEU A 81 6.49 -3.16 -11.95
C LEU A 81 5.31 -3.70 -12.76
N SER A 82 5.31 -3.45 -14.04
CA SER A 82 4.43 -4.14 -14.97
C SER A 82 4.82 -5.61 -15.04
N HIS A 83 3.93 -6.53 -14.71
CA HIS A 83 4.19 -7.96 -14.82
C HIS A 83 4.42 -8.44 -16.26
N ARG A 84 4.06 -7.62 -17.27
CA ARG A 84 4.25 -7.94 -18.69
C ARG A 84 5.57 -7.43 -19.24
N THR A 85 6.01 -6.24 -18.82
CA THR A 85 7.21 -5.59 -19.39
C THR A 85 8.38 -5.53 -18.42
N GLY A 86 8.14 -5.70 -17.12
CA GLY A 86 9.14 -5.49 -16.07
C GLY A 86 9.48 -4.01 -15.80
N GLU A 87 8.87 -3.09 -16.52
CA GLU A 87 9.08 -1.65 -16.35
C GLU A 87 8.23 -1.08 -15.23
N VAL A 88 8.59 0.10 -14.73
CA VAL A 88 7.79 0.81 -13.71
C VAL A 88 6.41 1.14 -14.27
N ALA A 89 5.36 0.58 -13.66
CA ALA A 89 3.98 0.73 -14.12
C ALA A 89 3.47 2.18 -13.96
N ILE A 90 3.83 2.81 -12.83
CA ILE A 90 3.43 4.19 -12.50
C ILE A 90 4.68 4.94 -12.03
N PRO A 91 5.29 5.80 -12.86
CA PRO A 91 6.53 6.50 -12.47
C PRO A 91 6.42 7.30 -11.17
N ALA A 92 5.24 7.87 -10.88
CA ALA A 92 5.00 8.62 -9.64
C ALA A 92 5.05 7.73 -8.38
N SER A 93 4.78 6.43 -8.49
CA SER A 93 4.79 5.50 -7.34
C SER A 93 6.18 5.29 -6.72
N THR A 94 7.24 5.69 -7.41
CA THR A 94 8.61 5.63 -6.91
C THR A 94 9.02 6.85 -6.08
N ARG A 95 8.10 7.77 -5.85
CA ARG A 95 8.24 8.94 -4.96
C ARG A 95 7.43 8.69 -3.71
N PHE A 96 7.96 9.08 -2.55
CA PHE A 96 7.35 8.81 -1.25
C PHE A 96 6.93 10.13 -0.58
N PRO A 97 5.79 10.71 -0.96
CA PRO A 97 5.29 11.91 -0.28
C PRO A 97 4.97 11.58 1.18
N ALA A 98 5.11 12.55 2.06
CA ALA A 98 4.82 12.38 3.48
C ALA A 98 3.38 11.86 3.71
N PHE A 99 2.46 12.32 2.86
CA PHE A 99 1.04 11.93 2.87
C PHE A 99 0.63 11.53 1.45
N PRO A 100 0.46 10.22 1.18
CA PRO A 100 0.14 9.71 -0.16
C PRO A 100 -1.31 10.01 -0.60
N GLU A 101 -2.16 10.53 0.30
CA GLU A 101 -3.58 10.77 0.06
C GLU A 101 -4.29 9.51 -0.46
N TRP A 102 -4.92 9.59 -1.62
CA TRP A 102 -5.51 8.42 -2.29
C TRP A 102 -4.53 7.69 -3.23
N HIS A 103 -3.33 8.24 -3.43
CA HIS A 103 -2.37 7.67 -4.36
C HIS A 103 -1.65 6.46 -3.77
N PHE A 104 -1.31 5.54 -4.64
CA PHE A 104 -0.38 4.47 -4.35
C PHE A 104 1.05 4.95 -4.54
N ASP A 105 1.92 4.61 -3.61
CA ASP A 105 3.37 4.59 -3.77
C ASP A 105 3.95 3.29 -3.18
N VAL A 106 5.21 2.98 -3.53
CA VAL A 106 5.86 1.73 -3.10
C VAL A 106 5.98 1.65 -1.59
N LEU A 107 6.26 2.76 -0.92
CA LEU A 107 6.36 2.78 0.55
C LEU A 107 5.01 2.46 1.21
N ARG A 108 3.90 3.03 0.69
CA ARG A 108 2.54 2.69 1.14
C ARG A 108 2.19 1.23 0.90
N GLY A 109 2.62 0.68 -0.24
CA GLY A 109 2.45 -0.75 -0.51
C GLY A 109 3.17 -1.62 0.52
N LEU A 110 4.42 -1.30 0.84
CA LEU A 110 5.19 -2.02 1.87
C LEU A 110 4.57 -1.87 3.27
N GLU A 111 4.07 -0.68 3.62
CA GLU A 111 3.35 -0.44 4.87
C GLU A 111 2.09 -1.31 4.97
N LEU A 112 1.36 -1.51 3.86
CA LEU A 112 0.21 -2.39 3.81
C LEU A 112 0.60 -3.84 4.15
N PHE A 113 1.65 -4.38 3.52
CA PHE A 113 2.14 -5.73 3.81
C PHE A 113 2.59 -5.85 5.26
N ALA A 114 3.32 -4.87 5.78
CA ALA A 114 3.73 -4.84 7.18
C ALA A 114 2.52 -4.77 8.14
N ALA A 115 1.49 -3.99 7.83
CA ALA A 115 0.29 -3.87 8.65
C ALA A 115 -0.57 -5.14 8.66
N LEU A 116 -0.48 -5.96 7.61
CA LEU A 116 -1.14 -7.26 7.50
C LEU A 116 -0.25 -8.42 7.98
N ASP A 117 0.98 -8.13 8.39
CA ASP A 117 2.02 -9.09 8.80
C ASP A 117 2.26 -10.20 7.75
N VAL A 118 2.31 -9.80 6.47
CA VAL A 118 2.53 -10.71 5.34
C VAL A 118 3.88 -10.42 4.69
N LEU A 119 4.80 -11.38 4.81
CA LEU A 119 6.07 -11.34 4.10
C LEU A 119 5.96 -12.02 2.74
N ASP A 120 6.41 -11.34 1.70
CA ASP A 120 6.54 -11.89 0.37
C ASP A 120 7.94 -11.56 -0.20
N PRO A 121 8.74 -12.54 -0.61
CA PRO A 121 10.07 -12.28 -1.17
C PRO A 121 10.06 -11.35 -2.38
N ARG A 122 8.95 -11.28 -3.12
CA ARG A 122 8.77 -10.40 -4.28
C ARG A 122 8.79 -8.91 -3.93
N LEU A 123 8.68 -8.56 -2.62
CA LEU A 123 8.79 -7.19 -2.13
C LEU A 123 10.24 -6.66 -2.09
N ALA A 124 11.23 -7.52 -2.26
CA ALA A 124 12.64 -7.16 -2.13
C ALA A 124 13.04 -5.96 -3.01
N ASP A 125 12.51 -5.88 -4.23
CA ASP A 125 12.78 -4.72 -5.11
C ASP A 125 12.20 -3.42 -4.57
N GLY A 126 11.02 -3.48 -3.96
CA GLY A 126 10.41 -2.33 -3.30
C GLY A 126 11.24 -1.87 -2.09
N ILE A 127 11.73 -2.81 -1.30
CA ILE A 127 12.64 -2.54 -0.17
C ILE A 127 13.93 -1.87 -0.66
N GLU A 128 14.54 -2.40 -1.71
CA GLU A 128 15.75 -1.83 -2.27
C GLU A 128 15.52 -0.43 -2.85
N LEU A 129 14.39 -0.22 -3.51
CA LEU A 129 13.98 1.11 -3.95
C LEU A 129 13.88 2.08 -2.77
N VAL A 130 13.26 1.69 -1.65
CA VAL A 130 13.18 2.54 -0.45
C VAL A 130 14.56 2.83 0.10
N ARG A 131 15.46 1.84 0.20
CA ARG A 131 16.85 2.03 0.65
C ARG A 131 17.62 2.98 -0.26
N SER A 132 17.52 2.82 -1.57
CA SER A 132 18.24 3.65 -2.55
C SER A 132 17.82 5.12 -2.52
N ARG A 133 16.65 5.44 -1.96
CA ARG A 133 16.14 6.81 -1.81
C ARG A 133 16.57 7.47 -0.49
N SER A 134 17.27 6.75 0.38
CA SER A 134 17.81 7.34 1.60
C SER A 134 18.92 8.35 1.28
N ARG A 135 19.03 9.36 2.10
CA ARG A 135 20.11 10.35 2.08
C ARG A 135 21.29 9.84 2.90
N PRO A 136 22.50 10.41 2.74
CA PRO A 136 23.66 10.02 3.53
C PRO A 136 23.48 10.16 5.05
N ASP A 137 22.56 11.03 5.49
CA ASP A 137 22.23 11.23 6.90
C ASP A 137 21.15 10.26 7.42
N GLY A 138 20.74 9.26 6.62
CA GLY A 138 19.72 8.27 6.99
C GLY A 138 18.29 8.78 6.94
N SER A 139 18.04 9.96 6.39
CA SER A 139 16.70 10.50 6.17
C SER A 139 16.23 10.33 4.72
N TRP A 140 14.97 10.66 4.46
CA TRP A 140 14.39 10.73 3.10
C TRP A 140 14.02 12.16 2.73
N HIS A 141 13.96 12.40 1.42
CA HIS A 141 13.57 13.71 0.89
C HIS A 141 12.08 14.00 1.13
N THR A 142 11.76 15.29 1.32
CA THR A 142 10.40 15.79 1.19
C THR A 142 10.06 15.90 -0.29
N TYR A 143 9.03 15.19 -0.72
CA TYR A 143 8.44 15.37 -2.04
C TYR A 143 7.33 16.41 -1.99
N ALA A 144 7.13 17.12 -3.10
CA ALA A 144 5.98 18.00 -3.23
C ALA A 144 4.67 17.21 -3.05
N PRO A 145 3.67 17.77 -2.36
CA PRO A 145 2.35 17.15 -2.28
C PRO A 145 1.75 17.02 -3.69
N TYR A 146 0.80 16.11 -3.83
CA TYR A 146 0.07 15.97 -5.07
C TYR A 146 -0.66 17.26 -5.45
N ALA A 147 -0.99 17.43 -6.74
CA ALA A 147 -1.71 18.60 -7.22
C ALA A 147 -3.08 18.72 -6.52
N GLY A 148 -3.37 19.90 -6.01
CA GLY A 148 -4.60 20.14 -5.27
C GLY A 148 -4.51 21.43 -4.46
N ARG A 149 -5.57 21.72 -3.70
CA ARG A 149 -5.61 22.87 -2.80
C ARG A 149 -5.09 22.49 -1.43
N HIS A 150 -3.92 22.96 -1.07
CA HIS A 150 -3.32 22.79 0.25
C HIS A 150 -3.40 24.10 1.03
N TRP A 151 -3.94 24.04 2.25
CA TRP A 151 -4.08 25.22 3.12
C TRP A 151 -2.78 25.64 3.77
N PHE A 152 -1.88 24.68 4.03
CA PHE A 152 -0.57 24.90 4.62
C PHE A 152 0.37 23.73 4.27
N ARG A 153 1.65 23.98 4.38
CA ARG A 153 2.65 22.92 4.24
C ARG A 153 2.85 22.23 5.58
N LEU A 154 2.80 20.90 5.56
CA LEU A 154 3.05 20.08 6.76
C LEU A 154 4.54 19.88 7.02
N GLU A 155 5.37 19.98 5.99
CA GLU A 155 6.81 19.88 6.08
C GLU A 155 7.50 20.93 5.20
N GLU A 156 8.66 21.40 5.68
CA GLU A 156 9.56 22.21 4.87
C GLU A 156 10.27 21.36 3.80
N SER A 157 10.78 22.00 2.76
CA SER A 157 11.59 21.32 1.74
C SER A 157 12.89 20.78 2.33
N GLY A 158 13.37 19.65 1.81
CA GLY A 158 14.63 19.03 2.22
C GLY A 158 14.43 17.65 2.83
N ARG A 159 14.49 17.54 4.17
CA ARG A 159 14.30 16.27 4.89
C ARG A 159 12.85 16.10 5.32
N SER A 160 12.24 14.95 4.96
CA SER A 160 10.92 14.58 5.45
C SER A 160 11.04 13.75 6.73
N ARG A 161 10.50 14.26 7.83
CA ARG A 161 10.39 13.48 9.07
C ARG A 161 9.39 12.35 8.92
N TRP A 162 8.26 12.61 8.28
CA TRP A 162 7.19 11.64 8.08
C TRP A 162 7.63 10.49 7.19
N THR A 163 8.17 10.77 5.99
CA THR A 163 8.69 9.73 5.11
C THR A 163 9.82 8.95 5.76
N THR A 164 10.69 9.61 6.54
CA THR A 164 11.78 8.94 7.26
C THR A 164 11.24 7.93 8.28
N VAL A 165 10.25 8.30 9.10
CA VAL A 165 9.63 7.38 10.07
C VAL A 165 8.97 6.20 9.37
N ARG A 166 8.20 6.45 8.32
CA ARG A 166 7.53 5.42 7.51
C ARG A 166 8.54 4.43 6.92
N ALA A 167 9.57 4.95 6.25
CA ALA A 167 10.61 4.14 5.63
C ALA A 167 11.39 3.30 6.65
N LEU A 168 11.80 3.88 7.77
CA LEU A 168 12.51 3.16 8.83
C LEU A 168 11.63 2.07 9.47
N ALA A 169 10.33 2.31 9.66
CA ALA A 169 9.41 1.31 10.19
C ALA A 169 9.31 0.09 9.25
N VAL A 170 9.15 0.33 7.95
CA VAL A 170 9.11 -0.73 6.93
C VAL A 170 10.43 -1.50 6.85
N LEU A 171 11.57 -0.81 6.84
CA LEU A 171 12.88 -1.46 6.78
C LEU A 171 13.14 -2.33 8.01
N ARG A 172 12.78 -1.86 9.21
CA ARG A 172 12.86 -2.65 10.44
C ARG A 172 11.98 -3.89 10.41
N TRP A 173 10.74 -3.76 9.94
CA TRP A 173 9.84 -4.90 9.79
C TRP A 173 10.46 -5.95 8.87
N TRP A 174 10.97 -5.54 7.71
CA TRP A 174 11.60 -6.44 6.76
C TRP A 174 12.83 -7.14 7.32
N GLU A 175 13.71 -6.42 8.02
CA GLU A 175 14.93 -6.97 8.61
C GLU A 175 14.64 -7.96 9.73
N ALA A 176 13.70 -7.65 10.61
CA ALA A 176 13.29 -8.56 11.69
C ALA A 176 12.77 -9.89 11.13
N PHE A 177 12.00 -9.84 10.04
CA PHE A 177 11.42 -11.03 9.44
C PHE A 177 12.46 -11.87 8.69
N THR A 178 13.34 -11.25 7.90
CA THR A 178 14.37 -11.96 7.14
C THR A 178 15.41 -12.60 8.06
N ALA A 179 15.73 -11.97 9.20
CA ALA A 179 16.60 -12.56 10.20
C ALA A 179 16.00 -13.84 10.83
N SER A 180 14.68 -13.83 11.09
CA SER A 180 13.98 -14.99 11.66
C SER A 180 13.93 -16.19 10.71
N THR A 181 13.91 -15.94 9.40
CA THR A 181 13.83 -16.99 8.37
C THR A 181 15.21 -17.65 8.08
N GLN A 182 16.32 -16.99 8.44
CA GLN A 182 17.66 -17.54 8.26
C GLN A 182 18.11 -18.47 9.41
N VAL A 183 17.38 -18.49 10.51
CA VAL A 183 17.69 -19.28 11.74
C VAL A 183 16.86 -20.58 11.80
N ALA A 184 15.89 -20.76 10.93
CA ALA A 184 15.02 -21.93 10.84
C ALA A 184 15.47 -22.88 9.72
#